data_e3a33d595f4a57c67cbb66a0d34a3776
#
_entry.id   e3a33d595f4a57c67cbb66a0d34a3776
#
_cell.length_a   1.000
_cell.length_b   1.000
_cell.length_c   1.000
_cell.angle_alpha   90.00
_cell.angle_beta   90.00
_cell.angle_gamma   90.00
#
_symmetry.space_group_name_H-M   'P 1'
#
loop_
_entity.id
_entity.type
_entity.pdbx_description
1 polymer ?
#
loop_
_entity_poly.entity_id
_entity_poly.type
_entity_poly.pdbx_seq_one_letter_code
_entity_poly.pdbx_strand_id
1 'polypeptide(L)'
;MKLKIAFLQLLPVGSLKENMEKGIKACFQAKEKGADIAIFPEMWSCGYIFPHEEASLRECAVSCYGSFVKRFAELAAELDMAIAITFLEQHEPKPRNTVCLFDRHGKMRYCYSKVHICDFGEEDDESVLDAGDDFFVTELDTKEGVIKVGSMICYDREFPESARVMMLKGAELLLVPNACPMELNRLAQLWGRAYEIMLAIATCNYPAPHPDCNGHSTLFDGVVYLPELPDSRDTCVFEAGEGEGVYVAELDVDMLREYRHREVWGCKNRRPEVYGIISERNHI
;
A
#
# COMPACT_ATOMS: atom_id res chain seq x y z
N MET A 1 -11.71 -11.24 14.65
CA MET A 1 -10.46 -10.45 14.55
C MET A 1 -10.77 -9.17 13.82
N LYS A 2 -10.60 -8.04 14.50
CA LYS A 2 -10.83 -6.73 13.92
C LYS A 2 -9.52 -5.95 13.91
N LEU A 3 -9.11 -5.47 12.76
CA LEU A 3 -7.84 -4.82 12.53
C LEU A 3 -8.05 -3.33 12.24
N LYS A 4 -7.42 -2.45 12.99
CA LYS A 4 -7.46 -1.00 12.76
C LYS A 4 -6.26 -0.53 11.95
N ILE A 5 -6.53 0.07 10.80
CA ILE A 5 -5.52 0.57 9.87
C ILE A 5 -5.54 2.10 9.90
N ALA A 6 -4.39 2.71 10.16
CA ALA A 6 -4.19 4.14 10.10
C ALA A 6 -3.64 4.56 8.74
N PHE A 7 -4.33 5.46 8.08
CA PHE A 7 -3.94 6.12 6.85
C PHE A 7 -3.29 7.44 7.22
N LEU A 8 -1.98 7.55 7.01
CA LEU A 8 -1.21 8.75 7.29
C LEU A 8 -1.26 9.68 6.07
N GLN A 9 -2.43 10.21 5.76
CA GLN A 9 -2.67 11.14 4.65
C GLN A 9 -2.05 12.50 4.98
N LEU A 10 -0.74 12.64 4.77
CA LEU A 10 0.05 13.77 5.26
C LEU A 10 0.71 14.53 4.12
N LEU A 11 0.82 15.86 4.26
CA LEU A 11 1.67 16.67 3.40
C LEU A 11 3.15 16.51 3.80
N PRO A 12 4.07 16.34 2.84
CA PRO A 12 5.50 16.38 3.15
C PRO A 12 5.93 17.80 3.59
N VAL A 13 7.05 17.88 4.30
CA VAL A 13 7.56 19.16 4.83
C VAL A 13 8.76 19.67 4.01
N GLY A 14 9.36 18.81 3.19
CA GLY A 14 10.39 19.19 2.22
C GLY A 14 11.79 18.65 2.49
N SER A 15 12.12 18.17 3.70
CA SER A 15 13.38 17.49 3.95
C SER A 15 13.18 16.10 4.56
N LEU A 16 14.13 15.21 4.32
CA LEU A 16 14.14 13.86 4.90
C LEU A 16 13.94 13.89 6.43
N LYS A 17 14.64 14.80 7.11
CA LYS A 17 14.56 14.93 8.58
C LYS A 17 13.19 15.40 9.04
N GLU A 18 12.64 16.42 8.41
CA GLU A 18 11.33 16.97 8.76
C GLU A 18 10.21 15.98 8.44
N ASN A 19 10.28 15.28 7.30
CA ASN A 19 9.34 14.21 6.95
C ASN A 19 9.42 13.05 7.97
N MET A 20 10.63 12.67 8.42
CA MET A 20 10.80 11.68 9.48
C MET A 20 10.14 12.12 10.78
N GLU A 21 10.40 13.34 11.24
CA GLU A 21 9.84 13.88 12.49
C GLU A 21 8.30 13.99 12.43
N LYS A 22 7.76 14.44 11.31
CA LYS A 22 6.32 14.50 11.08
C LYS A 22 5.68 13.11 11.03
N GLY A 23 6.31 12.16 10.32
CA GLY A 23 5.86 10.77 10.25
C GLY A 23 5.85 10.08 11.63
N ILE A 24 6.88 10.31 12.46
CA ILE A 24 6.92 9.80 13.83
C ILE A 24 5.74 10.33 14.66
N LYS A 25 5.48 11.64 14.63
CA LYS A 25 4.33 12.24 15.33
C LYS A 25 3.00 11.65 14.88
N ALA A 26 2.85 11.44 13.57
CA ALA A 26 1.64 10.83 13.01
C ALA A 26 1.46 9.37 13.44
N CYS A 27 2.54 8.59 13.57
CA CYS A 27 2.49 7.23 14.11
C CYS A 27 2.03 7.22 15.59
N PHE A 28 2.48 8.17 16.42
CA PHE A 28 1.96 8.30 17.77
C PHE A 28 0.45 8.61 17.79
N GLN A 29 -0.01 9.54 16.93
CA GLN A 29 -1.45 9.84 16.80
C GLN A 29 -2.25 8.61 16.31
N ALA A 30 -1.70 7.84 15.38
CA ALA A 30 -2.32 6.59 14.93
C ALA A 30 -2.46 5.60 16.09
N LYS A 31 -1.42 5.45 16.89
CA LYS A 31 -1.45 4.60 18.09
C LYS A 31 -2.46 5.06 19.13
N GLU A 32 -2.55 6.34 19.42
CA GLU A 32 -3.54 6.92 20.31
C GLU A 32 -4.98 6.64 19.85
N LYS A 33 -5.20 6.56 18.53
CA LYS A 33 -6.48 6.15 17.91
C LYS A 33 -6.69 4.64 17.89
N GLY A 34 -5.73 3.87 18.41
CA GLY A 34 -5.81 2.41 18.55
C GLY A 34 -5.47 1.63 17.28
N ALA A 35 -4.69 2.21 16.36
CA ALA A 35 -4.28 1.52 15.15
C ALA A 35 -3.35 0.33 15.45
N ASP A 36 -3.51 -0.74 14.64
CA ASP A 36 -2.65 -1.93 14.63
C ASP A 36 -1.60 -1.84 13.51
N ILE A 37 -1.91 -1.12 12.43
CA ILE A 37 -1.04 -0.87 11.29
C ILE A 37 -1.13 0.61 10.92
N ALA A 38 0.02 1.25 10.63
CA ALA A 38 0.09 2.57 10.01
C ALA A 38 0.69 2.45 8.61
N ILE A 39 0.06 3.09 7.62
CA ILE A 39 0.52 3.13 6.23
C ILE A 39 0.80 4.58 5.82
N PHE A 40 1.97 4.81 5.21
CA PHE A 40 2.38 6.08 4.62
C PHE A 40 2.00 6.18 3.15
N PRO A 41 1.87 7.41 2.60
CA PRO A 41 1.81 7.63 1.15
C PRO A 41 3.11 7.17 0.47
N GLU A 42 3.11 7.13 -0.85
CA GLU A 42 4.24 6.70 -1.69
C GLU A 42 5.48 7.59 -1.48
N MET A 43 6.69 7.00 -1.37
CA MET A 43 7.98 7.68 -1.21
C MET A 43 8.00 8.80 -0.15
N TRP A 44 7.47 8.54 1.05
CA TRP A 44 7.39 9.51 2.14
C TRP A 44 8.72 10.18 2.48
N SER A 45 9.86 9.50 2.29
CA SER A 45 11.20 10.06 2.58
C SER A 45 11.45 11.39 1.86
N CYS A 46 11.00 11.52 0.61
CA CYS A 46 11.11 12.71 -0.23
C CYS A 46 9.75 13.35 -0.58
N GLY A 47 8.63 12.76 -0.09
CA GLY A 47 7.28 13.29 -0.34
C GLY A 47 6.83 13.18 -1.78
N TYR A 48 7.31 12.19 -2.53
CA TYR A 48 7.06 12.01 -3.97
C TYR A 48 7.50 13.23 -4.82
N ILE A 49 8.48 13.99 -4.31
CA ILE A 49 9.12 15.12 -5.01
C ILE A 49 10.62 14.82 -5.02
N PHE A 50 11.14 14.44 -6.19
CA PHE A 50 12.53 14.00 -6.33
C PHE A 50 13.14 14.54 -7.63
N PRO A 51 14.47 14.80 -7.62
CA PRO A 51 15.17 15.30 -8.82
C PRO A 51 15.32 14.18 -9.86
N HIS A 52 15.37 14.56 -11.15
CA HIS A 52 15.58 13.64 -12.27
C HIS A 52 17.05 13.61 -12.74
N GLU A 53 17.88 14.52 -12.24
CA GLU A 53 19.34 14.48 -12.45
C GLU A 53 19.92 13.37 -11.55
N GLU A 54 20.71 12.46 -12.14
CA GLU A 54 21.16 11.20 -11.52
C GLU A 54 21.90 11.41 -10.19
N ALA A 55 22.82 12.36 -10.12
CA ALA A 55 23.60 12.59 -8.90
C ALA A 55 22.72 13.08 -7.75
N SER A 56 21.85 14.05 -8.03
CA SER A 56 20.92 14.62 -7.07
C SER A 56 19.86 13.59 -6.62
N LEU A 57 19.39 12.74 -7.54
CA LEU A 57 18.48 11.64 -7.23
C LEU A 57 19.10 10.65 -6.24
N ARG A 58 20.37 10.26 -6.50
CA ARG A 58 21.11 9.34 -5.61
C ARG A 58 21.34 9.95 -4.21
N GLU A 59 21.56 11.26 -4.12
CA GLU A 59 21.70 11.96 -2.83
C GLU A 59 20.40 11.97 -2.02
N CYS A 60 19.23 12.01 -2.68
CA CYS A 60 17.93 11.94 -2.03
C CYS A 60 17.55 10.52 -1.57
N ALA A 61 18.18 9.49 -2.14
CA ALA A 61 17.86 8.10 -1.86
C ALA A 61 18.44 7.65 -0.51
N VAL A 62 17.68 6.82 0.22
CA VAL A 62 18.07 6.30 1.54
C VAL A 62 18.22 4.77 1.49
N SER A 63 19.18 4.24 2.24
CA SER A 63 19.34 2.79 2.35
C SER A 63 18.20 2.16 3.13
N CYS A 64 17.72 0.98 2.71
CA CYS A 64 16.73 0.19 3.45
C CYS A 64 17.21 -0.24 4.85
N TYR A 65 18.54 -0.19 5.10
CA TYR A 65 19.16 -0.40 6.41
C TYR A 65 19.68 0.90 7.04
N GLY A 66 19.37 2.05 6.44
CA GLY A 66 19.80 3.36 6.90
C GLY A 66 19.03 3.87 8.13
N SER A 67 19.50 4.98 8.69
CA SER A 67 18.95 5.57 9.92
C SER A 67 17.46 5.94 9.79
N PHE A 68 17.03 6.42 8.63
CA PHE A 68 15.63 6.75 8.37
C PHE A 68 14.73 5.52 8.55
N VAL A 69 15.01 4.44 7.83
CA VAL A 69 14.20 3.20 7.84
C VAL A 69 14.29 2.51 9.21
N LYS A 70 15.50 2.44 9.78
CA LYS A 70 15.73 1.88 11.12
C LYS A 70 14.95 2.58 12.20
N ARG A 71 14.81 3.93 12.14
CA ARG A 71 14.00 4.66 13.13
C ARG A 71 12.53 4.24 13.12
N PHE A 72 11.95 3.93 11.97
CA PHE A 72 10.57 3.41 11.89
C PHE A 72 10.45 1.95 12.35
N ALA A 73 11.50 1.14 12.19
CA ALA A 73 11.55 -0.19 12.80
C ALA A 73 11.52 -0.12 14.33
N GLU A 74 12.35 0.77 14.91
CA GLU A 74 12.37 1.03 16.35
C GLU A 74 11.03 1.58 16.86
N LEU A 75 10.42 2.50 16.08
CA LEU A 75 9.12 3.09 16.41
C LEU A 75 8.00 2.05 16.38
N ALA A 76 8.02 1.10 15.46
CA ALA A 76 7.05 0.01 15.40
C ALA A 76 7.07 -0.83 16.69
N ALA A 77 8.28 -1.14 17.19
CA ALA A 77 8.45 -1.85 18.48
C ALA A 77 8.03 -0.97 19.68
N GLU A 78 8.41 0.31 19.68
CA GLU A 78 8.05 1.27 20.72
C GLU A 78 6.52 1.42 20.87
N LEU A 79 5.82 1.49 19.73
CA LEU A 79 4.37 1.68 19.70
C LEU A 79 3.59 0.34 19.76
N ASP A 80 4.26 -0.81 19.71
CA ASP A 80 3.59 -2.10 19.55
C ASP A 80 2.52 -2.03 18.43
N MET A 81 2.95 -1.53 17.24
CA MET A 81 2.11 -1.26 16.07
C MET A 81 2.93 -1.49 14.80
N ALA A 82 2.37 -2.20 13.81
CA ALA A 82 3.04 -2.39 12.53
C ALA A 82 3.12 -1.07 11.75
N ILE A 83 4.22 -0.88 11.02
CA ILE A 83 4.43 0.33 10.21
C ILE A 83 4.88 -0.05 8.80
N ALA A 84 4.15 0.42 7.79
CA ALA A 84 4.54 0.38 6.38
C ALA A 84 5.12 1.74 5.98
N ILE A 85 6.46 1.85 6.04
CA ILE A 85 7.20 3.07 5.68
C ILE A 85 7.65 3.03 4.22
N THR A 86 7.54 4.15 3.53
CA THR A 86 7.85 4.29 2.11
C THR A 86 9.00 5.26 1.89
N PHE A 87 9.83 4.99 0.90
CA PHE A 87 11.01 5.81 0.64
C PHE A 87 11.58 5.58 -0.76
N LEU A 88 12.34 6.58 -1.24
CA LEU A 88 13.23 6.45 -2.37
C LEU A 88 14.45 5.63 -1.89
N GLU A 89 14.60 4.41 -2.40
CA GLU A 89 15.62 3.46 -1.94
C GLU A 89 16.91 3.60 -2.73
N GLN A 90 18.04 3.62 -2.02
CA GLN A 90 19.37 3.42 -2.63
C GLN A 90 19.46 2.03 -3.24
N HIS A 91 19.58 1.98 -4.56
CA HIS A 91 19.75 0.75 -5.33
C HIS A 91 20.67 1.00 -6.53
N GLU A 92 21.31 -0.04 -7.05
CA GLU A 92 22.09 -0.01 -8.28
C GLU A 92 21.45 -0.88 -9.36
N PRO A 93 21.37 -0.43 -10.63
CA PRO A 93 21.98 0.79 -11.17
C PRO A 93 21.19 2.08 -10.91
N LYS A 94 19.91 2.03 -10.59
CA LYS A 94 19.08 3.20 -10.29
C LYS A 94 18.35 3.03 -8.96
N PRO A 95 18.00 4.12 -8.25
CA PRO A 95 17.15 4.07 -7.08
C PRO A 95 15.80 3.40 -7.36
N ARG A 96 15.14 2.91 -6.29
CA ARG A 96 13.82 2.25 -6.36
C ARG A 96 12.77 2.97 -5.50
N ASN A 97 11.54 2.86 -5.91
CA ASN A 97 10.38 3.26 -5.11
C ASN A 97 9.97 2.08 -4.22
N THR A 98 10.11 2.22 -2.90
CA THR A 98 10.10 1.08 -1.98
C THR A 98 9.21 1.30 -0.76
N VAL A 99 8.56 0.23 -0.30
CA VAL A 99 7.89 0.14 1.01
C VAL A 99 8.48 -0.98 1.83
N CYS A 100 8.89 -0.70 3.07
CA CYS A 100 9.24 -1.71 4.07
C CYS A 100 8.12 -1.85 5.09
N LEU A 101 7.67 -3.09 5.35
CA LEU A 101 6.73 -3.41 6.40
C LEU A 101 7.48 -3.93 7.63
N PHE A 102 7.32 -3.25 8.75
CA PHE A 102 7.76 -3.69 10.07
C PHE A 102 6.57 -4.21 10.89
N ASP A 103 6.73 -5.36 11.53
CA ASP A 103 5.74 -5.83 12.49
C ASP A 103 5.80 -5.02 13.80
N ARG A 104 4.84 -5.24 14.68
CA ARG A 104 4.74 -4.56 15.99
C ARG A 104 5.93 -4.81 16.94
N HIS A 105 6.87 -5.68 16.58
CA HIS A 105 8.12 -5.93 17.30
C HIS A 105 9.33 -5.25 16.62
N GLY A 106 9.11 -4.48 15.55
CA GLY A 106 10.15 -3.81 14.78
C GLY A 106 10.91 -4.72 13.81
N LYS A 107 10.44 -5.96 13.60
CA LYS A 107 11.05 -6.87 12.66
C LYS A 107 10.56 -6.58 11.24
N MET A 108 11.48 -6.40 10.30
CA MET A 108 11.16 -6.27 8.89
C MET A 108 10.52 -7.56 8.37
N ARG A 109 9.32 -7.44 7.80
CA ARG A 109 8.57 -8.55 7.23
C ARG A 109 8.82 -8.70 5.75
N TYR A 110 8.90 -7.60 5.04
CA TYR A 110 9.41 -7.48 3.66
C TYR A 110 9.88 -6.06 3.39
N CYS A 111 10.68 -5.93 2.34
CA CYS A 111 10.96 -4.69 1.65
C CYS A 111 10.54 -4.92 0.18
N TYR A 112 9.56 -4.18 -0.30
CA TYR A 112 8.96 -4.34 -1.62
C TYR A 112 9.23 -3.09 -2.46
N SER A 113 9.78 -3.27 -3.64
CA SER A 113 9.98 -2.20 -4.61
C SER A 113 8.92 -2.28 -5.71
N LYS A 114 8.42 -1.12 -6.14
CA LYS A 114 7.40 -0.97 -7.18
C LYS A 114 7.79 -1.72 -8.46
N VAL A 115 6.92 -2.60 -8.91
CA VAL A 115 7.19 -3.45 -10.10
C VAL A 115 6.88 -2.70 -11.39
N HIS A 116 5.84 -1.88 -11.39
CA HIS A 116 5.43 -1.12 -12.58
C HIS A 116 5.81 0.35 -12.41
N ILE A 117 6.84 0.76 -13.13
CA ILE A 117 7.33 2.14 -13.15
C ILE A 117 6.41 2.99 -14.02
N CYS A 118 6.07 4.19 -13.53
CA CYS A 118 5.34 5.19 -14.31
C CYS A 118 6.30 5.87 -15.30
N ASP A 119 6.45 5.29 -16.48
CA ASP A 119 7.22 5.86 -17.60
C ASP A 119 6.24 6.24 -18.70
N PHE A 120 5.85 7.52 -18.73
CA PHE A 120 4.94 8.09 -19.72
C PHE A 120 5.67 8.92 -20.79
N GLY A 121 7.00 8.97 -20.72
CA GLY A 121 7.86 9.78 -21.59
C GLY A 121 7.81 11.28 -21.25
N GLU A 122 7.44 11.63 -20.02
CA GLU A 122 7.41 12.99 -19.50
C GLU A 122 8.67 13.29 -18.66
N GLU A 123 9.02 14.59 -18.53
CA GLU A 123 10.24 14.98 -17.82
C GLU A 123 10.23 14.65 -16.32
N ASP A 124 9.03 14.53 -15.73
CA ASP A 124 8.82 14.37 -14.28
C ASP A 124 8.27 12.99 -13.88
N ASP A 125 8.42 11.98 -14.74
CA ASP A 125 7.97 10.61 -14.46
C ASP A 125 9.02 9.74 -13.72
N GLU A 126 8.68 8.49 -13.43
CA GLU A 126 9.55 7.55 -12.72
C GLU A 126 10.58 6.83 -13.62
N SER A 127 10.79 7.23 -14.87
CA SER A 127 11.74 6.59 -15.81
C SER A 127 13.19 6.58 -15.31
N VAL A 128 13.49 7.45 -14.33
CA VAL A 128 14.78 7.50 -13.63
C VAL A 128 14.97 6.44 -12.56
N LEU A 129 13.93 5.65 -12.25
CA LEU A 129 13.93 4.60 -11.22
C LEU A 129 14.04 3.21 -11.84
N ASP A 130 14.50 2.23 -11.03
CA ASP A 130 14.46 0.81 -11.37
C ASP A 130 13.19 0.14 -10.86
N ALA A 131 12.67 -0.80 -11.66
CA ALA A 131 11.57 -1.65 -11.29
C ALA A 131 11.97 -2.70 -10.22
N GLY A 132 11.01 -3.10 -9.39
CA GLY A 132 11.11 -4.27 -8.54
C GLY A 132 10.92 -5.57 -9.33
N ASP A 133 11.26 -6.70 -8.71
CA ASP A 133 11.38 -7.99 -9.39
C ASP A 133 10.32 -9.02 -8.96
N ASP A 134 9.60 -8.80 -7.84
CA ASP A 134 8.61 -9.77 -7.31
C ASP A 134 7.58 -9.08 -6.40
N PHE A 135 6.48 -9.77 -6.17
CA PHE A 135 5.45 -9.41 -5.21
C PHE A 135 5.57 -10.27 -3.95
N PHE A 136 5.49 -9.66 -2.77
CA PHE A 136 5.68 -10.34 -1.48
C PHE A 136 4.38 -10.39 -0.68
N VAL A 137 4.13 -11.54 -0.04
CA VAL A 137 3.09 -11.72 0.96
C VAL A 137 3.71 -12.33 2.19
N THR A 138 3.42 -11.78 3.35
CA THR A 138 3.95 -12.27 4.64
C THR A 138 2.86 -12.37 5.69
N GLU A 139 3.09 -13.19 6.69
CA GLU A 139 2.30 -13.18 7.91
C GLU A 139 2.71 -12.01 8.79
N LEU A 140 1.73 -11.22 9.19
CA LEU A 140 1.88 -10.10 10.12
C LEU A 140 1.19 -10.46 11.44
N ASP A 141 1.97 -10.48 12.52
CA ASP A 141 1.47 -10.64 13.87
C ASP A 141 0.85 -9.32 14.34
N THR A 142 -0.39 -9.38 14.79
CA THR A 142 -1.12 -8.27 15.42
C THR A 142 -1.59 -8.67 16.80
N LYS A 143 -2.12 -7.75 17.60
CA LYS A 143 -2.69 -8.06 18.92
C LYS A 143 -3.88 -9.03 18.87
N GLU A 144 -4.62 -8.96 17.77
CA GLU A 144 -5.85 -9.73 17.55
C GLU A 144 -5.61 -11.08 16.85
N GLY A 145 -4.38 -11.33 16.37
CA GLY A 145 -4.01 -12.54 15.65
C GLY A 145 -3.14 -12.27 14.42
N VAL A 146 -2.98 -13.25 13.56
CA VAL A 146 -2.13 -13.20 12.37
C VAL A 146 -2.97 -12.92 11.13
N ILE A 147 -2.50 -12.00 10.28
CA ILE A 147 -3.07 -11.69 8.96
C ILE A 147 -1.99 -11.78 7.88
N LYS A 148 -2.35 -12.23 6.67
CA LYS A 148 -1.43 -12.24 5.51
C LYS A 148 -1.51 -10.94 4.74
N VAL A 149 -0.41 -10.22 4.68
CA VAL A 149 -0.31 -8.86 4.11
C VAL A 149 0.67 -8.82 2.95
N GLY A 150 0.28 -8.16 1.87
CA GLY A 150 1.15 -7.78 0.77
C GLY A 150 1.08 -6.28 0.49
N SER A 151 1.95 -5.77 -0.40
CA SER A 151 1.90 -4.38 -0.86
C SER A 151 1.93 -4.28 -2.37
N MET A 152 1.23 -3.28 -2.89
CA MET A 152 1.37 -2.71 -4.23
C MET A 152 1.69 -1.23 -4.06
N ILE A 153 2.44 -0.62 -4.98
CA ILE A 153 2.70 0.82 -4.91
C ILE A 153 2.04 1.50 -6.10
N CYS A 154 1.08 2.39 -5.82
CA CYS A 154 0.44 3.30 -6.78
C CYS A 154 0.11 2.64 -8.12
N TYR A 155 0.93 2.84 -9.15
CA TYR A 155 0.73 2.34 -10.52
C TYR A 155 0.63 0.81 -10.62
N ASP A 156 1.18 0.03 -9.68
CA ASP A 156 1.00 -1.43 -9.64
C ASP A 156 -0.47 -1.83 -9.62
N ARG A 157 -1.37 -1.01 -9.02
CA ARG A 157 -2.80 -1.31 -8.96
C ARG A 157 -3.52 -1.22 -10.30
N GLU A 158 -2.94 -0.50 -11.28
CA GLU A 158 -3.49 -0.42 -12.65
C GLU A 158 -3.44 -1.79 -13.35
N PHE A 159 -2.51 -2.66 -12.95
CA PHE A 159 -2.32 -4.00 -13.49
C PHE A 159 -3.06 -5.04 -12.66
N PRO A 160 -4.14 -5.66 -13.19
CA PRO A 160 -4.91 -6.67 -12.45
C PRO A 160 -4.09 -7.87 -12.00
N GLU A 161 -3.00 -8.16 -12.70
CA GLU A 161 -2.05 -9.22 -12.39
C GLU A 161 -1.40 -9.02 -11.01
N SER A 162 -1.05 -7.79 -10.64
CA SER A 162 -0.41 -7.46 -9.36
C SER A 162 -1.24 -7.98 -8.18
N ALA A 163 -2.49 -7.56 -8.11
CA ALA A 163 -3.40 -7.99 -7.05
C ALA A 163 -3.75 -9.47 -7.15
N ARG A 164 -3.85 -10.02 -8.38
CA ARG A 164 -4.12 -11.43 -8.59
C ARG A 164 -2.97 -12.32 -8.12
N VAL A 165 -1.72 -11.95 -8.37
CA VAL A 165 -0.54 -12.65 -7.85
C VAL A 165 -0.54 -12.64 -6.32
N MET A 166 -0.83 -11.49 -5.68
CA MET A 166 -0.93 -11.39 -4.23
C MET A 166 -2.04 -12.30 -3.66
N MET A 167 -3.22 -12.30 -4.29
CA MET A 167 -4.31 -13.20 -3.92
C MET A 167 -3.87 -14.67 -3.96
N LEU A 168 -3.17 -15.08 -5.03
CA LEU A 168 -2.68 -16.44 -5.20
C LEU A 168 -1.57 -16.82 -4.21
N LYS A 169 -0.76 -15.84 -3.78
CA LYS A 169 0.20 -16.00 -2.67
C LYS A 169 -0.50 -16.01 -1.28
N GLY A 170 -1.83 -15.84 -1.24
CA GLY A 170 -2.65 -15.99 -0.04
C GLY A 170 -2.85 -14.71 0.77
N ALA A 171 -2.57 -13.53 0.22
CA ALA A 171 -2.86 -12.26 0.89
C ALA A 171 -4.33 -12.17 1.35
N GLU A 172 -4.55 -11.44 2.43
CA GLU A 172 -5.86 -11.08 2.97
C GLU A 172 -6.04 -9.56 2.96
N LEU A 173 -4.93 -8.81 3.09
CA LEU A 173 -4.88 -7.36 3.05
C LEU A 173 -3.75 -6.91 2.10
N LEU A 174 -4.06 -5.95 1.23
CA LEU A 174 -3.07 -5.23 0.42
C LEU A 174 -2.93 -3.80 0.94
N LEU A 175 -1.69 -3.40 1.25
CA LEU A 175 -1.32 -2.04 1.58
C LEU A 175 -0.87 -1.34 0.30
N VAL A 176 -1.48 -0.21 -0.03
CA VAL A 176 -1.22 0.52 -1.29
C VAL A 176 -0.79 1.95 -0.98
N PRO A 177 0.52 2.20 -0.75
CA PRO A 177 1.06 3.55 -0.82
C PRO A 177 0.79 4.18 -2.17
N ASN A 178 0.36 5.44 -2.21
CA ASN A 178 -0.14 6.08 -3.41
C ASN A 178 0.25 7.56 -3.48
N ALA A 179 0.45 8.07 -4.71
CA ALA A 179 0.66 9.48 -5.02
C ALA A 179 0.07 9.78 -6.40
N CYS A 180 -1.25 9.98 -6.47
CA CYS A 180 -1.93 10.37 -7.71
C CYS A 180 -3.32 10.94 -7.41
N PRO A 181 -3.99 11.57 -8.40
CA PRO A 181 -5.38 11.97 -8.24
C PRO A 181 -6.27 10.72 -8.10
N MET A 182 -6.98 10.61 -6.99
CA MET A 182 -7.96 9.54 -6.74
C MET A 182 -9.33 10.04 -7.22
N GLU A 183 -9.60 9.82 -8.50
CA GLU A 183 -10.85 10.19 -9.17
C GLU A 183 -11.77 8.98 -9.36
N LEU A 184 -12.97 9.21 -9.88
CA LEU A 184 -14.03 8.21 -10.00
C LEU A 184 -13.56 6.86 -10.57
N ASN A 185 -12.76 6.86 -11.65
CA ASN A 185 -12.36 5.61 -12.30
C ASN A 185 -11.34 4.82 -11.47
N ARG A 186 -10.42 5.52 -10.79
CA ARG A 186 -9.45 4.89 -9.89
C ARG A 186 -10.08 4.35 -8.63
N LEU A 187 -11.06 5.06 -8.06
CA LEU A 187 -11.86 4.54 -6.95
C LEU A 187 -12.70 3.33 -7.39
N ALA A 188 -13.35 3.40 -8.56
CA ALA A 188 -14.10 2.28 -9.12
C ALA A 188 -13.21 1.07 -9.47
N GLN A 189 -11.97 1.31 -9.91
CA GLN A 189 -10.98 0.27 -10.15
C GLN A 189 -10.63 -0.47 -8.85
N LEU A 190 -10.38 0.24 -7.75
CA LEU A 190 -10.11 -0.36 -6.44
C LEU A 190 -11.31 -1.15 -5.93
N TRP A 191 -12.52 -0.61 -6.11
CA TRP A 191 -13.76 -1.28 -5.78
C TRP A 191 -13.94 -2.58 -6.56
N GLY A 192 -13.79 -2.53 -7.89
CA GLY A 192 -13.83 -3.71 -8.76
C GLY A 192 -12.73 -4.71 -8.42
N ARG A 193 -11.53 -4.22 -8.10
CA ARG A 193 -10.40 -5.05 -7.68
C ARG A 193 -10.70 -5.81 -6.40
N ALA A 194 -11.16 -5.13 -5.35
CA ALA A 194 -11.52 -5.76 -4.09
C ALA A 194 -12.63 -6.82 -4.27
N TYR A 195 -13.61 -6.53 -5.15
CA TYR A 195 -14.67 -7.48 -5.51
C TYR A 195 -14.11 -8.76 -6.15
N GLU A 196 -13.31 -8.63 -7.22
CA GLU A 196 -12.90 -9.79 -8.04
C GLU A 196 -11.87 -10.71 -7.37
N ILE A 197 -11.10 -10.18 -6.41
CA ILE A 197 -10.06 -10.95 -5.70
C ILE A 197 -10.44 -11.31 -4.26
N MET A 198 -11.55 -10.77 -3.74
CA MET A 198 -12.01 -10.97 -2.36
C MET A 198 -10.90 -10.70 -1.34
N LEU A 199 -10.26 -9.53 -1.46
CA LEU A 199 -9.22 -9.06 -0.54
C LEU A 199 -9.58 -7.67 -0.02
N ALA A 200 -9.10 -7.37 1.18
CA ALA A 200 -9.09 -6.02 1.66
C ALA A 200 -7.97 -5.21 0.97
N ILE A 201 -8.27 -3.96 0.58
CA ILE A 201 -7.31 -3.04 -0.04
C ILE A 201 -7.33 -1.72 0.73
N ALA A 202 -6.19 -1.38 1.33
CA ALA A 202 -5.97 -0.14 2.08
C ALA A 202 -5.05 0.78 1.29
N THR A 203 -5.58 1.86 0.71
CA THR A 203 -4.81 2.83 -0.09
C THR A 203 -4.57 4.10 0.72
N CYS A 204 -3.31 4.52 0.86
CA CYS A 204 -2.94 5.76 1.52
C CYS A 204 -2.34 6.73 0.51
N ASN A 205 -2.99 7.88 0.32
CA ASN A 205 -2.64 8.90 -0.67
C ASN A 205 -2.20 10.20 0.00
N TYR A 206 -1.53 11.07 -0.75
CA TYR A 206 -1.25 12.44 -0.33
C TYR A 206 -2.52 13.30 -0.37
N PRO A 207 -2.72 14.21 0.60
CA PRO A 207 -3.84 15.15 0.59
C PRO A 207 -3.64 16.29 -0.42
N ALA A 208 -4.70 17.04 -0.73
CA ALA A 208 -4.54 18.35 -1.34
C ALA A 208 -3.87 19.33 -0.33
N PRO A 209 -3.01 20.26 -0.77
CA PRO A 209 -2.64 20.62 -2.15
C PRO A 209 -1.32 19.98 -2.64
N HIS A 210 -0.99 18.76 -2.26
CA HIS A 210 0.15 18.06 -2.85
C HIS A 210 -0.02 17.98 -4.38
N PRO A 211 1.03 18.21 -5.20
CA PRO A 211 0.91 18.11 -6.66
C PRO A 211 0.27 16.80 -7.11
N ASP A 212 -0.70 16.88 -8.01
CA ASP A 212 -1.44 15.75 -8.60
C ASP A 212 -2.09 14.78 -7.58
N CYS A 213 -2.32 15.23 -6.34
CA CYS A 213 -2.97 14.44 -5.31
C CYS A 213 -4.17 15.18 -4.72
N ASN A 214 -5.18 14.43 -4.28
CA ASN A 214 -6.43 14.97 -3.78
C ASN A 214 -6.97 14.25 -2.53
N GLY A 215 -6.12 13.53 -1.80
CA GLY A 215 -6.56 12.72 -0.67
C GLY A 215 -7.24 11.42 -1.08
N HIS A 216 -8.43 11.18 -0.56
CA HIS A 216 -9.23 9.97 -0.83
C HIS A 216 -8.48 8.67 -0.53
N SER A 217 -7.76 8.62 0.60
CA SER A 217 -7.29 7.35 1.16
C SER A 217 -8.48 6.45 1.48
N THR A 218 -8.42 5.16 1.11
CA THR A 218 -9.59 4.26 1.17
C THR A 218 -9.28 2.93 1.86
N LEU A 219 -10.33 2.33 2.43
CA LEU A 219 -10.36 0.92 2.78
C LEU A 219 -11.54 0.24 2.10
N PHE A 220 -11.24 -0.71 1.22
CA PHE A 220 -12.21 -1.67 0.67
C PHE A 220 -12.01 -3.00 1.38
N ASP A 221 -13.08 -3.64 1.86
CA ASP A 221 -12.97 -4.89 2.62
C ASP A 221 -13.13 -6.17 1.77
N GLY A 222 -13.52 -6.01 0.51
CA GLY A 222 -13.68 -7.13 -0.43
C GLY A 222 -14.88 -8.05 -0.16
N VAL A 223 -15.73 -7.76 0.82
CA VAL A 223 -16.91 -8.56 1.17
C VAL A 223 -18.15 -7.98 0.49
N VAL A 224 -18.63 -8.65 -0.53
CA VAL A 224 -19.72 -8.13 -1.39
C VAL A 224 -21.09 -8.65 -0.98
N TYR A 225 -21.21 -9.92 -0.61
CA TYR A 225 -22.49 -10.54 -0.25
C TYR A 225 -22.47 -11.05 1.18
N LEU A 226 -23.51 -10.72 1.93
CA LEU A 226 -23.74 -11.22 3.29
C LEU A 226 -25.06 -12.00 3.30
N PRO A 227 -25.15 -13.12 4.05
CA PRO A 227 -26.35 -13.97 4.06
C PRO A 227 -27.64 -13.25 4.49
N GLU A 228 -27.49 -12.23 5.33
CA GLU A 228 -28.60 -11.42 5.86
C GLU A 228 -29.05 -10.29 4.94
N LEU A 229 -28.31 -10.00 3.88
CA LEU A 229 -28.65 -8.95 2.92
C LEU A 229 -29.26 -9.55 1.64
N PRO A 230 -30.32 -8.93 1.09
CA PRO A 230 -30.96 -9.41 -0.14
C PRO A 230 -30.10 -9.17 -1.39
N ASP A 231 -29.22 -8.16 -1.35
CA ASP A 231 -28.42 -7.69 -2.47
C ASP A 231 -26.95 -7.53 -2.07
N SER A 232 -26.10 -7.17 -3.03
CA SER A 232 -24.71 -6.80 -2.78
C SER A 232 -24.59 -5.53 -1.94
N ARG A 233 -23.55 -5.45 -1.14
CA ARG A 233 -23.19 -4.26 -0.36
C ARG A 233 -22.05 -3.47 -0.97
N ASP A 234 -21.90 -2.22 -0.58
CA ASP A 234 -20.70 -1.46 -0.85
C ASP A 234 -19.52 -2.06 -0.06
N THR A 235 -18.41 -2.32 -0.75
CA THR A 235 -17.17 -2.79 -0.12
C THR A 235 -16.27 -1.67 0.38
N CYS A 236 -16.56 -0.41 0.04
CA CYS A 236 -15.87 0.76 0.57
C CYS A 236 -16.34 1.02 2.01
N VAL A 237 -15.54 0.59 3.00
CA VAL A 237 -15.85 0.79 4.43
C VAL A 237 -15.31 2.10 4.96
N PHE A 238 -14.40 2.72 4.22
CA PHE A 238 -13.83 4.02 4.56
C PHE A 238 -13.28 4.72 3.32
N GLU A 239 -13.53 6.02 3.23
CA GLU A 239 -12.91 6.95 2.31
C GLU A 239 -12.63 8.27 3.04
N ALA A 240 -11.38 8.74 3.02
CA ALA A 240 -11.01 10.05 3.53
C ALA A 240 -11.45 11.16 2.58
N GLY A 241 -11.62 12.38 3.09
CA GLY A 241 -11.72 13.56 2.24
C GLY A 241 -10.35 14.01 1.71
N GLU A 242 -10.34 15.21 1.12
CA GLU A 242 -9.13 15.80 0.50
C GLU A 242 -8.09 16.29 1.52
N GLY A 243 -8.49 16.51 2.77
CA GLY A 243 -7.68 17.17 3.80
C GLY A 243 -6.57 16.30 4.39
N GLU A 244 -5.57 16.96 4.96
CA GLU A 244 -4.52 16.31 5.72
C GLU A 244 -5.05 15.71 7.02
N GLY A 245 -4.60 14.51 7.40
CA GLY A 245 -4.99 13.89 8.66
C GLY A 245 -4.43 12.50 8.88
N VAL A 246 -4.58 12.04 10.13
CA VAL A 246 -4.39 10.64 10.53
C VAL A 246 -5.78 10.03 10.67
N TYR A 247 -6.19 9.26 9.68
CA TYR A 247 -7.49 8.59 9.63
C TYR A 247 -7.33 7.13 10.06
N VAL A 248 -8.34 6.57 10.72
CA VAL A 248 -8.31 5.16 11.15
C VAL A 248 -9.61 4.50 10.74
N ALA A 249 -9.50 3.34 10.09
CA ALA A 249 -10.62 2.50 9.71
C ALA A 249 -10.43 1.07 10.22
N GLU A 250 -11.54 0.36 10.47
CA GLU A 250 -11.55 -1.00 10.98
C GLU A 250 -11.90 -1.99 9.87
N LEU A 251 -11.09 -3.04 9.73
CA LEU A 251 -11.31 -4.20 8.87
C LEU A 251 -11.79 -5.38 9.71
N ASP A 252 -12.94 -5.96 9.39
CA ASP A 252 -13.38 -7.23 9.95
C ASP A 252 -12.78 -8.41 9.18
N VAL A 253 -11.67 -8.92 9.70
CA VAL A 253 -10.90 -10.01 9.06
C VAL A 253 -11.65 -11.34 9.12
N ASP A 254 -12.43 -11.58 10.20
CA ASP A 254 -13.20 -12.81 10.31
C ASP A 254 -14.34 -12.85 9.28
N MET A 255 -15.02 -11.72 9.08
CA MET A 255 -16.02 -11.57 8.04
C MET A 255 -15.43 -11.82 6.64
N LEU A 256 -14.25 -11.26 6.35
CA LEU A 256 -13.55 -11.49 5.09
C LEU A 256 -13.17 -12.96 4.89
N ARG A 257 -12.66 -13.62 5.94
CA ARG A 257 -12.28 -15.05 5.90
C ARG A 257 -13.49 -15.95 5.66
N GLU A 258 -14.58 -15.70 6.37
CA GLU A 258 -15.83 -16.43 6.20
C GLU A 258 -16.39 -16.24 4.79
N TYR A 259 -16.40 -15.00 4.28
CA TYR A 259 -16.81 -14.69 2.91
C TYR A 259 -15.98 -15.46 1.89
N ARG A 260 -14.66 -15.41 1.96
CA ARG A 260 -13.73 -16.14 1.06
C ARG A 260 -13.91 -17.65 1.14
N HIS A 261 -14.26 -18.19 2.29
CA HIS A 261 -14.51 -19.64 2.45
C HIS A 261 -15.81 -20.05 1.79
N ARG A 262 -16.83 -19.20 1.84
CA ARG A 262 -18.17 -19.47 1.31
C ARG A 262 -18.25 -19.26 -0.21
N GLU A 263 -17.62 -18.21 -0.72
CA GLU A 263 -17.74 -17.82 -2.09
C GLU A 263 -16.89 -18.68 -3.05
N VAL A 264 -17.31 -18.73 -4.31
CA VAL A 264 -16.80 -19.72 -5.28
C VAL A 264 -15.92 -19.14 -6.38
N TRP A 265 -15.89 -17.82 -6.56
CA TRP A 265 -15.13 -17.22 -7.67
C TRP A 265 -13.66 -16.95 -7.40
N GLY A 266 -13.15 -17.17 -6.25
CA GLY A 266 -11.72 -17.03 -5.94
C GLY A 266 -10.81 -17.95 -6.76
N CYS A 267 -10.20 -18.94 -6.13
CA CYS A 267 -9.31 -19.89 -6.80
C CYS A 267 -10.02 -21.10 -7.41
N LYS A 268 -11.16 -21.51 -6.85
CA LYS A 268 -11.82 -22.79 -7.11
C LYS A 268 -12.18 -23.02 -8.59
N ASN A 269 -12.63 -21.98 -9.27
CA ASN A 269 -13.13 -22.08 -10.65
C ASN A 269 -12.17 -21.45 -11.69
N ARG A 270 -10.94 -21.09 -11.27
CA ARG A 270 -9.93 -20.60 -12.20
C ARG A 270 -9.47 -21.72 -13.12
N ARG A 271 -9.14 -21.34 -14.36
CA ARG A 271 -8.64 -22.27 -15.39
C ARG A 271 -7.26 -21.82 -15.89
N PRO A 272 -6.19 -21.98 -15.07
CA PRO A 272 -4.85 -21.47 -15.38
C PRO A 272 -4.31 -21.96 -16.74
N GLU A 273 -4.74 -23.15 -17.16
CA GLU A 273 -4.33 -23.78 -18.42
C GLU A 273 -4.71 -22.99 -19.69
N VAL A 274 -5.63 -22.02 -19.57
CA VAL A 274 -6.04 -21.16 -20.70
C VAL A 274 -5.57 -19.70 -20.54
N TYR A 275 -4.79 -19.39 -19.50
CA TYR A 275 -4.34 -18.03 -19.21
C TYR A 275 -2.89 -17.77 -19.64
N GLY A 276 -2.23 -18.69 -20.36
CA GLY A 276 -0.82 -18.58 -20.70
C GLY A 276 -0.44 -17.26 -21.39
N ILE A 277 -1.34 -16.73 -22.24
CA ILE A 277 -1.14 -15.48 -22.96
C ILE A 277 -0.91 -14.26 -22.05
N ILE A 278 -1.40 -14.30 -20.77
CA ILE A 278 -1.23 -13.22 -19.82
C ILE A 278 0.26 -13.04 -19.44
N SER A 279 1.06 -14.12 -19.48
CA SER A 279 2.48 -14.09 -19.17
C SER A 279 3.39 -13.83 -20.38
N GLU A 280 2.82 -13.68 -21.57
CA GLU A 280 3.56 -13.44 -22.80
C GLU A 280 3.62 -11.94 -23.11
N ARG A 281 4.80 -11.45 -23.56
CA ARG A 281 4.91 -10.10 -24.13
C ARG A 281 4.34 -10.12 -25.54
N ASN A 282 3.08 -9.78 -25.68
CA ASN A 282 2.45 -9.58 -26.99
C ASN A 282 2.69 -8.14 -27.45
N HIS A 283 3.37 -7.95 -28.55
CA HIS A 283 3.49 -6.66 -29.23
C HIS A 283 2.23 -6.49 -30.09
N ILE A 284 1.30 -5.65 -29.62
CA ILE A 284 0.16 -5.19 -30.44
C ILE A 284 0.57 -3.92 -31.17
#